data_40c4054860a94394dfd94c93444569bf
#
_entry.id   40c4054860a94394dfd94c93444569bf
#
_cell.length_a   1.000
_cell.length_b   1.000
_cell.length_c   1.000
_cell.angle_alpha   90.00
_cell.angle_beta   90.00
_cell.angle_gamma   90.00
#
_symmetry.space_group_name_H-M   'P 1'
#
loop_
_entity.id
_entity.type
_entity.pdbx_description
1 polymer ?
#
loop_
_entity_poly.entity_id
_entity_poly.type
_entity_poly.pdbx_seq_one_letter_code
_entity_poly.pdbx_strand_id
1 'polypeptide(L)'
;MAGEFISIAYADPPYLGCGKKYDNNHKQSRDWDRLETHIDLIIKLRSDYPDGWALSCSSPSLHKLLRYCPEDCRVSAWVKPFAVFKPNVGVAYAWEPVIWRGGRKRTRQQPTVRDWVSANITLKRGLTGVKPDAFSLWLFELFNMRRGDTFADLFPGSGAVSKTWETAYGA
;
A
#
# COMPACT_ATOMS: atom_id res chain seq x y z
N MET A 1 7.11 20.85 -22.01
CA MET A 1 5.78 20.21 -22.15
C MET A 1 5.36 19.78 -20.76
N ALA A 2 4.24 20.29 -20.24
CA ALA A 2 3.65 19.78 -19.00
C ALA A 2 3.22 18.33 -19.30
N GLY A 3 3.91 17.36 -18.68
CA GLY A 3 3.58 15.95 -18.86
C GLY A 3 2.17 15.68 -18.31
N GLU A 4 1.53 14.67 -18.87
CA GLU A 4 0.20 14.21 -18.54
C GLU A 4 0.03 13.95 -17.02
N PHE A 5 -1.09 14.36 -16.43
CA PHE A 5 -1.45 13.99 -15.07
C PHE A 5 -1.81 12.52 -15.02
N ILE A 6 -1.48 11.87 -13.91
CA ILE A 6 -1.75 10.45 -13.68
C ILE A 6 -2.70 10.26 -12.50
N SER A 7 -3.44 9.16 -12.54
CA SER A 7 -4.33 8.71 -11.45
C SER A 7 -3.79 7.43 -10.84
N ILE A 8 -3.47 7.48 -9.54
CA ILE A 8 -2.87 6.38 -8.81
C ILE A 8 -3.80 5.94 -7.68
N ALA A 9 -3.94 4.61 -7.50
CA ALA A 9 -4.65 4.06 -6.35
C ALA A 9 -3.69 3.39 -5.37
N TYR A 10 -4.06 3.46 -4.09
CA TYR A 10 -3.48 2.66 -3.03
C TYR A 10 -4.55 1.84 -2.32
N ALA A 11 -4.26 0.56 -2.10
CA ALA A 11 -5.13 -0.36 -1.38
C ALA A 11 -4.39 -1.02 -0.21
N ASP A 12 -4.95 -0.90 0.99
CA ASP A 12 -4.47 -1.55 2.22
C ASP A 12 -5.62 -2.32 2.89
N PRO A 13 -6.17 -3.35 2.21
CA PRO A 13 -7.29 -4.12 2.74
C PRO A 13 -6.87 -4.91 3.98
N PRO A 14 -7.82 -5.42 4.77
CA PRO A 14 -7.53 -6.48 5.74
C PRO A 14 -6.77 -7.61 5.05
N TYR A 15 -5.60 -7.99 5.58
CA TYR A 15 -4.75 -8.99 4.92
C TYR A 15 -5.39 -10.38 4.98
N LEU A 16 -5.17 -11.17 3.94
CA LEU A 16 -5.67 -12.54 3.82
C LEU A 16 -5.36 -13.37 5.08
N GLY A 17 -6.41 -13.90 5.72
CA GLY A 17 -6.34 -14.61 7.00
C GLY A 17 -6.25 -13.70 8.23
N CYS A 18 -6.47 -12.39 8.07
CA CYS A 18 -6.44 -11.42 9.16
C CYS A 18 -7.78 -10.68 9.38
N GLY A 19 -8.85 -11.06 8.68
CA GLY A 19 -10.16 -10.40 8.75
C GLY A 19 -10.67 -10.24 10.17
N LYS A 20 -10.51 -11.27 11.01
CA LYS A 20 -10.90 -11.23 12.43
C LYS A 20 -10.37 -10.03 13.22
N LYS A 21 -9.20 -9.51 12.86
CA LYS A 21 -8.60 -8.37 13.56
C LYS A 21 -9.36 -7.06 13.33
N TYR A 22 -10.23 -7.03 12.32
CA TYR A 22 -10.97 -5.86 11.87
C TYR A 22 -12.48 -5.96 12.11
N ASP A 23 -12.97 -7.03 12.76
CA ASP A 23 -14.42 -7.26 13.00
C ASP A 23 -15.10 -6.08 13.69
N ASN A 24 -14.40 -5.38 14.57
CA ASN A 24 -14.93 -4.21 15.27
C ASN A 24 -15.03 -2.95 14.39
N ASN A 25 -14.30 -2.91 13.28
CA ASN A 25 -14.17 -1.71 12.43
C ASN A 25 -14.88 -1.86 11.09
N HIS A 26 -15.11 -3.11 10.64
CA HIS A 26 -15.71 -3.37 9.33
C HIS A 26 -16.62 -4.60 9.38
N LYS A 27 -17.92 -4.41 9.10
CA LYS A 27 -18.92 -5.50 9.09
C LYS A 27 -18.59 -6.66 8.14
N GLN A 28 -17.82 -6.39 7.08
CA GLN A 28 -17.43 -7.37 6.05
C GLN A 28 -15.95 -7.74 6.12
N SER A 29 -15.30 -7.53 7.26
CA SER A 29 -13.86 -7.82 7.41
C SER A 29 -13.51 -9.28 7.12
N ARG A 30 -14.44 -10.21 7.38
CA ARG A 30 -14.26 -11.65 7.15
C ARG A 30 -14.25 -12.05 5.67
N ASP A 31 -14.83 -11.24 4.80
CA ASP A 31 -14.78 -11.50 3.35
C ASP A 31 -13.34 -11.42 2.84
N TRP A 32 -12.48 -10.64 3.53
CA TRP A 32 -11.06 -10.53 3.23
C TRP A 32 -10.22 -11.75 3.63
N ASP A 33 -10.80 -12.73 4.34
CA ASP A 33 -10.16 -14.02 4.56
C ASP A 33 -10.28 -14.96 3.35
N ARG A 34 -11.04 -14.55 2.32
CA ARG A 34 -11.20 -15.26 1.04
C ARG A 34 -10.21 -14.70 0.02
N LEU A 35 -9.55 -15.60 -0.71
CA LEU A 35 -8.61 -15.20 -1.77
C LEU A 35 -9.32 -14.50 -2.94
N GLU A 36 -10.54 -14.92 -3.26
CA GLU A 36 -11.36 -14.37 -4.33
C GLU A 36 -11.58 -12.87 -4.16
N THR A 37 -11.85 -12.40 -2.94
CA THR A 37 -12.03 -10.96 -2.65
C THR A 37 -10.78 -10.14 -3.00
N HIS A 38 -9.59 -10.68 -2.74
CA HIS A 38 -8.34 -10.04 -3.14
C HIS A 38 -8.11 -10.10 -4.65
N ILE A 39 -8.51 -11.18 -5.32
CA ILE A 39 -8.44 -11.28 -6.79
C ILE A 39 -9.32 -10.22 -7.43
N ASP A 40 -10.57 -10.08 -6.96
CA ASP A 40 -11.51 -9.06 -7.45
C ASP A 40 -10.94 -7.63 -7.25
N LEU A 41 -10.28 -7.37 -6.11
CA LEU A 41 -9.60 -6.11 -5.88
C LEU A 41 -8.45 -5.89 -6.88
N ILE A 42 -7.64 -6.89 -7.16
CA ILE A 42 -6.54 -6.80 -8.15
C ILE A 42 -7.10 -6.51 -9.55
N ILE A 43 -8.19 -7.19 -9.93
CA ILE A 43 -8.87 -6.94 -11.21
C ILE A 43 -9.36 -5.49 -11.28
N LYS A 44 -10.02 -5.02 -10.22
CA LYS A 44 -10.50 -3.63 -10.11
C LYS A 44 -9.36 -2.61 -10.20
N LEU A 45 -8.27 -2.82 -9.47
CA LEU A 45 -7.09 -1.94 -9.54
C LEU A 45 -6.51 -1.85 -10.96
N ARG A 46 -6.45 -2.96 -11.68
CA ARG A 46 -5.96 -3.00 -13.07
C ARG A 46 -6.87 -2.28 -14.05
N SER A 47 -8.20 -2.41 -13.85
CA SER A 47 -9.21 -1.80 -14.73
C SER A 47 -9.32 -0.30 -14.49
N ASP A 48 -9.46 0.11 -13.23
CA ASP A 48 -9.87 1.46 -12.86
C ASP A 48 -8.67 2.43 -12.75
N TYR A 49 -7.45 1.87 -12.55
CA TYR A 49 -6.22 2.66 -12.38
C TYR A 49 -5.11 2.21 -13.32
N PRO A 50 -5.30 2.39 -14.63
CA PRO A 50 -4.32 1.96 -15.64
C PRO A 50 -2.97 2.67 -15.51
N ASP A 51 -2.93 3.91 -14.99
CA ASP A 51 -1.70 4.68 -14.79
C ASP A 51 -0.82 4.10 -13.68
N GLY A 52 -1.43 3.46 -12.67
CA GLY A 52 -0.69 2.78 -11.62
C GLY A 52 -1.49 2.55 -10.35
N TRP A 53 -1.04 1.58 -9.58
CA TRP A 53 -1.64 1.23 -8.29
C TRP A 53 -0.64 0.52 -7.38
N ALA A 54 -0.89 0.56 -6.08
CA ALA A 54 -0.18 -0.21 -5.08
C ALA A 54 -1.15 -0.97 -4.17
N LEU A 55 -0.73 -2.16 -3.76
CA LEU A 55 -1.46 -3.07 -2.87
C LEU A 55 -0.55 -3.54 -1.75
N SER A 56 -0.85 -3.15 -0.52
CA SER A 56 -0.21 -3.72 0.67
C SER A 56 -0.76 -5.11 0.98
N CYS A 57 0.11 -6.00 1.42
CA CYS A 57 -0.28 -7.33 1.87
C CYS A 57 0.65 -7.86 2.97
N SER A 58 0.32 -9.02 3.52
CA SER A 58 1.23 -9.70 4.44
C SER A 58 2.27 -10.54 3.68
N SER A 59 3.47 -10.70 4.25
CA SER A 59 4.51 -11.56 3.65
C SER A 59 4.04 -13.00 3.42
N PRO A 60 3.24 -13.65 4.32
CA PRO A 60 2.71 -15.00 4.06
C PRO A 60 1.72 -15.07 2.89
N SER A 61 1.02 -13.98 2.55
CA SER A 61 0.05 -13.98 1.46
C SER A 61 0.63 -13.53 0.12
N LEU A 62 1.81 -12.96 0.11
CA LEU A 62 2.44 -12.38 -1.08
C LEU A 62 2.46 -13.35 -2.27
N HIS A 63 2.94 -14.58 -2.06
CA HIS A 63 3.06 -15.59 -3.12
C HIS A 63 1.72 -16.01 -3.73
N LYS A 64 0.63 -15.88 -2.95
CA LYS A 64 -0.73 -16.18 -3.44
C LYS A 64 -1.24 -15.07 -4.33
N LEU A 65 -1.03 -13.82 -3.92
CA LEU A 65 -1.54 -12.63 -4.63
C LEU A 65 -0.78 -12.36 -5.93
N LEU A 66 0.54 -12.56 -5.93
CA LEU A 66 1.39 -12.32 -7.10
C LEU A 66 0.96 -13.14 -8.33
N ARG A 67 0.34 -14.30 -8.15
CA ARG A 67 -0.16 -15.14 -9.26
C ARG A 67 -1.25 -14.46 -10.09
N TYR A 68 -1.93 -13.46 -9.51
CA TYR A 68 -3.05 -12.74 -10.14
C TYR A 68 -2.65 -11.32 -10.57
N CYS A 69 -1.43 -10.90 -10.21
CA CYS A 69 -0.89 -9.61 -10.61
C CYS A 69 -0.32 -9.67 -12.04
N PRO A 70 -0.32 -8.55 -12.78
CA PRO A 70 0.41 -8.44 -14.03
C PRO A 70 1.90 -8.75 -13.89
N GLU A 71 2.52 -9.26 -14.96
CA GLU A 71 3.95 -9.61 -14.97
C GLU A 71 4.89 -8.42 -14.75
N ASP A 72 4.44 -7.21 -15.10
CA ASP A 72 5.19 -5.96 -14.92
C ASP A 72 5.09 -5.37 -13.50
N CYS A 73 4.44 -6.07 -12.57
CA CYS A 73 4.40 -5.68 -11.18
C CYS A 73 5.76 -5.81 -10.51
N ARG A 74 6.02 -4.91 -9.58
CA ARG A 74 7.17 -4.96 -8.69
C ARG A 74 6.73 -5.17 -7.25
N VAL A 75 7.62 -5.69 -6.42
CA VAL A 75 7.43 -5.81 -4.98
C VAL A 75 8.45 -4.92 -4.29
N SER A 76 7.94 -4.06 -3.43
CA SER A 76 8.74 -3.19 -2.56
C SER A 76 8.42 -3.49 -1.10
N ALA A 77 9.22 -2.99 -0.17
CA ALA A 77 9.10 -3.34 1.24
C ALA A 77 8.97 -2.11 2.14
N TRP A 78 7.97 -2.13 3.02
CA TRP A 78 7.98 -1.29 4.20
C TRP A 78 8.59 -2.08 5.36
N VAL A 79 9.79 -1.69 5.78
CA VAL A 79 10.54 -2.28 6.90
C VAL A 79 10.18 -1.54 8.19
N LYS A 80 9.82 -2.29 9.21
CA LYS A 80 9.47 -1.79 10.55
C LYS A 80 10.61 -2.10 11.51
N PRO A 81 11.51 -1.13 11.80
CA PRO A 81 12.67 -1.38 12.67
C PRO A 81 12.28 -1.90 14.05
N PHE A 82 11.15 -1.45 14.57
CA PHE A 82 10.57 -1.96 15.79
C PHE A 82 9.45 -2.95 15.48
N ALA A 83 9.75 -4.24 15.53
CA ALA A 83 8.76 -5.31 15.43
C ALA A 83 8.33 -5.77 16.82
N VAL A 84 7.04 -5.65 17.13
CA VAL A 84 6.48 -6.13 18.40
C VAL A 84 6.54 -7.66 18.42
N PHE A 85 7.22 -8.23 19.42
CA PHE A 85 7.18 -9.65 19.69
C PHE A 85 5.78 -10.06 20.15
N LYS A 86 5.20 -11.04 19.48
CA LYS A 86 3.89 -11.57 19.85
C LYS A 86 4.05 -12.99 20.42
N PRO A 87 3.27 -13.35 21.45
CA PRO A 87 3.25 -14.73 21.92
C PRO A 87 2.97 -15.70 20.77
N ASN A 88 3.67 -16.82 20.76
CA ASN A 88 3.53 -17.88 19.75
C ASN A 88 3.93 -17.50 18.30
N VAL A 89 4.69 -16.42 18.13
CA VAL A 89 5.27 -16.03 16.85
C VAL A 89 6.79 -16.17 16.94
N GLY A 90 7.34 -17.23 16.35
CA GLY A 90 8.76 -17.52 16.40
C GLY A 90 9.63 -16.56 15.57
N VAL A 91 9.06 -15.99 14.49
CA VAL A 91 9.72 -15.01 13.62
C VAL A 91 8.86 -13.77 13.51
N ALA A 92 9.36 -12.62 13.92
CA ALA A 92 8.61 -11.36 13.89
C ALA A 92 8.34 -10.89 12.46
N TYR A 93 7.14 -10.33 12.23
CA TYR A 93 6.76 -9.71 10.97
C TYR A 93 7.31 -8.27 10.91
N ALA A 94 8.60 -8.17 10.61
CA ALA A 94 9.33 -6.90 10.61
C ALA A 94 9.21 -6.11 9.30
N TRP A 95 8.50 -6.61 8.31
CA TRP A 95 8.25 -5.91 7.06
C TRP A 95 6.91 -6.27 6.44
N GLU A 96 6.39 -5.36 5.61
CA GLU A 96 5.18 -5.55 4.82
C GLU A 96 5.50 -5.34 3.35
N PRO A 97 5.16 -6.30 2.47
CA PRO A 97 5.28 -6.12 1.02
C PRO A 97 4.23 -5.17 0.48
N VAL A 98 4.65 -4.40 -0.51
CA VAL A 98 3.80 -3.55 -1.35
C VAL A 98 3.98 -3.99 -2.79
N ILE A 99 2.94 -4.61 -3.37
CA ILE A 99 2.90 -4.93 -4.80
C ILE A 99 2.47 -3.67 -5.53
N TRP A 100 3.17 -3.27 -6.59
CA TRP A 100 2.82 -2.06 -7.33
C TRP A 100 3.21 -2.15 -8.79
N ARG A 101 2.56 -1.35 -9.63
CA ARG A 101 2.91 -1.16 -11.04
C ARG A 101 2.55 0.25 -11.50
N GLY A 102 3.10 0.64 -12.65
CA GLY A 102 2.79 1.92 -13.31
C GLY A 102 3.56 3.09 -12.71
N GLY A 103 2.94 4.25 -12.74
CA GLY A 103 3.53 5.51 -12.35
C GLY A 103 4.27 6.20 -13.51
N ARG A 104 4.69 7.43 -13.26
CA ARG A 104 5.42 8.24 -14.23
C ARG A 104 6.87 7.81 -14.31
N LYS A 105 7.39 7.62 -15.52
CA LYS A 105 8.81 7.31 -15.74
C LYS A 105 9.69 8.44 -15.20
N ARG A 106 10.76 8.05 -14.50
CA ARG A 106 11.78 8.99 -14.03
C ARG A 106 12.72 9.38 -15.17
N THR A 107 13.13 10.63 -15.17
CA THR A 107 14.21 11.09 -16.04
C THR A 107 15.58 10.76 -15.44
N ARG A 108 16.65 10.85 -16.23
CA ARG A 108 18.03 10.62 -15.74
C ARG A 108 18.49 11.63 -14.69
N GLN A 109 17.88 12.81 -14.66
CA GLN A 109 18.19 13.88 -13.70
C GLN A 109 17.49 13.70 -12.35
N GLN A 110 16.43 12.88 -12.29
CA GLN A 110 15.71 12.63 -11.05
C GLN A 110 16.45 11.57 -10.19
N PRO A 111 16.49 11.74 -8.86
CA PRO A 111 17.14 10.78 -7.98
C PRO A 111 16.45 9.41 -8.05
N THR A 112 17.24 8.36 -7.88
CA THR A 112 16.72 6.99 -7.76
C THR A 112 16.01 6.83 -6.42
N VAL A 113 14.83 6.22 -6.43
CA VAL A 113 14.07 5.85 -5.23
C VAL A 113 14.39 4.42 -4.85
N ARG A 114 14.62 4.19 -3.57
CA ARG A 114 14.80 2.83 -3.04
C ARG A 114 13.49 2.06 -3.12
N ASP A 115 13.57 0.78 -3.42
CA ASP A 115 12.42 -0.14 -3.41
C ASP A 115 12.01 -0.58 -2.01
N TRP A 116 12.50 0.08 -0.99
CA TRP A 116 12.11 -0.12 0.40
C TRP A 116 12.15 1.20 1.18
N VAL A 117 11.33 1.25 2.24
CA VAL A 117 11.35 2.32 3.23
C VAL A 117 11.43 1.73 4.63
N SER A 118 12.23 2.34 5.51
CA SER A 118 12.32 1.98 6.91
C SER A 118 11.63 3.06 7.76
N ALA A 119 10.52 2.68 8.40
CA ALA A 119 9.78 3.58 9.27
C ALA A 119 9.00 2.77 10.32
N ASN A 120 8.99 3.25 11.56
CA ASN A 120 8.19 2.65 12.61
C ASN A 120 6.70 2.82 12.33
N ILE A 121 5.90 1.86 12.81
CA ILE A 121 4.45 2.01 12.83
C ILE A 121 4.04 3.24 13.66
N THR A 122 3.01 3.93 13.23
CA THR A 122 2.40 4.97 14.04
C THR A 122 1.45 4.32 15.05
N LEU A 123 1.78 4.43 16.34
CA LEU A 123 0.92 3.93 17.40
C LEU A 123 -0.25 4.90 17.61
N LYS A 124 -1.45 4.47 17.25
CA LYS A 124 -2.68 5.22 17.49
C LYS A 124 -3.67 4.32 18.24
N ARG A 125 -4.13 4.79 19.41
CA ARG A 125 -5.04 4.00 20.26
C ARG A 125 -6.28 3.56 19.47
N GLY A 126 -6.58 2.26 19.50
CA GLY A 126 -7.73 1.67 18.79
C GLY A 126 -7.55 1.42 17.28
N LEU A 127 -6.40 1.77 16.70
CA LEU A 127 -6.11 1.53 15.29
C LEU A 127 -4.83 0.71 15.15
N THR A 128 -4.91 -0.36 14.36
CA THR A 128 -3.77 -1.23 14.06
C THR A 128 -3.24 -0.92 12.66
N GLY A 129 -1.92 -0.83 12.53
CA GLY A 129 -1.27 -0.75 11.21
C GLY A 129 -1.34 0.62 10.54
N VAL A 130 -1.49 1.70 11.32
CA VAL A 130 -1.46 3.08 10.78
C VAL A 130 -0.14 3.32 10.06
N LYS A 131 -0.20 3.65 8.77
CA LYS A 131 0.96 3.94 7.95
C LYS A 131 1.59 5.28 8.37
N PRO A 132 2.92 5.34 8.61
CA PRO A 132 3.60 6.60 8.92
C PRO A 132 3.73 7.49 7.67
N ASP A 133 3.88 8.80 7.87
CA ASP A 133 4.05 9.76 6.77
C ASP A 133 5.22 9.39 5.86
N ALA A 134 6.33 8.88 6.44
CA ALA A 134 7.48 8.41 5.66
C ALA A 134 7.14 7.29 4.67
N PHE A 135 6.22 6.38 5.05
CA PHE A 135 5.70 5.36 4.13
C PHE A 135 4.90 6.00 3.00
N SER A 136 4.00 6.93 3.33
CA SER A 136 3.13 7.58 2.35
C SER A 136 3.93 8.41 1.35
N LEU A 137 4.88 9.21 1.80
CA LEU A 137 5.76 10.00 0.94
C LEU A 137 6.60 9.11 0.01
N TRP A 138 7.19 8.03 0.56
CA TRP A 138 7.91 7.06 -0.24
C TRP A 138 7.02 6.39 -1.30
N LEU A 139 5.77 6.04 -0.95
CA LEU A 139 4.81 5.47 -1.89
C LEU A 139 4.54 6.42 -3.07
N PHE A 140 4.32 7.71 -2.79
CA PHE A 140 4.12 8.73 -3.84
C PHE A 140 5.37 8.91 -4.70
N GLU A 141 6.55 8.83 -4.09
CA GLU A 141 7.81 8.86 -4.83
C GLU A 141 8.01 7.65 -5.73
N LEU A 142 7.59 6.42 -5.35
CA LEU A 142 7.65 5.24 -6.23
C LEU A 142 6.95 5.52 -7.56
N PHE A 143 5.80 6.20 -7.52
CA PHE A 143 5.02 6.57 -8.71
C PHE A 143 5.49 7.85 -9.40
N ASN A 144 6.49 8.53 -8.83
CA ASN A 144 6.94 9.85 -9.31
C ASN A 144 5.77 10.84 -9.44
N MET A 145 4.95 10.89 -8.39
CA MET A 145 3.76 11.75 -8.32
C MET A 145 4.14 13.22 -8.13
N ARG A 146 3.25 14.10 -8.58
CA ARG A 146 3.42 15.56 -8.52
C ARG A 146 2.08 16.26 -8.31
N ARG A 147 2.10 17.54 -8.04
CA ARG A 147 0.90 18.38 -7.99
C ARG A 147 0.11 18.27 -9.29
N GLY A 148 -1.21 18.17 -9.18
CA GLY A 148 -2.15 17.97 -10.28
C GLY A 148 -2.45 16.50 -10.59
N ASP A 149 -1.64 15.54 -10.11
CA ASP A 149 -2.02 14.12 -10.17
C ASP A 149 -3.18 13.84 -9.21
N THR A 150 -3.88 12.73 -9.44
CA THR A 150 -4.94 12.27 -8.53
C THR A 150 -4.50 11.02 -7.77
N PHE A 151 -4.93 10.95 -6.51
CA PHE A 151 -4.63 9.81 -5.64
C PHE A 151 -5.92 9.30 -4.99
N ALA A 152 -6.15 7.99 -5.09
CA ALA A 152 -7.27 7.30 -4.49
C ALA A 152 -6.78 6.34 -3.40
N ASP A 153 -7.12 6.64 -2.13
CA ASP A 153 -6.95 5.73 -1.00
C ASP A 153 -8.21 4.88 -0.87
N LEU A 154 -8.14 3.61 -1.32
CA LEU A 154 -9.32 2.73 -1.37
C LEU A 154 -9.69 2.16 0.01
N PHE A 155 -8.77 2.21 0.97
CA PHE A 155 -8.96 1.71 2.33
C PHE A 155 -8.42 2.74 3.34
N PRO A 156 -9.05 3.91 3.45
CA PRO A 156 -8.48 5.05 4.17
C PRO A 156 -8.21 4.79 5.65
N GLY A 157 -8.95 3.87 6.28
CA GLY A 157 -8.75 3.51 7.68
C GLY A 157 -8.66 4.73 8.59
N SER A 158 -7.45 5.07 9.05
CA SER A 158 -7.20 6.27 9.87
C SER A 158 -7.16 7.57 9.08
N GLY A 159 -7.18 7.52 7.74
CA GLY A 159 -6.98 8.65 6.85
C GLY A 159 -5.54 9.16 6.77
N ALA A 160 -4.56 8.43 7.32
CA ALA A 160 -3.18 8.91 7.40
C ALA A 160 -2.55 9.10 6.02
N VAL A 161 -2.74 8.16 5.10
CA VAL A 161 -2.18 8.24 3.74
C VAL A 161 -2.81 9.37 2.95
N SER A 162 -4.15 9.47 2.97
CA SER A 162 -4.90 10.57 2.32
C SER A 162 -4.47 11.93 2.86
N LYS A 163 -4.33 12.07 4.19
CA LYS A 163 -3.87 13.32 4.81
C LYS A 163 -2.45 13.71 4.37
N THR A 164 -1.54 12.74 4.29
CA THR A 164 -0.17 12.99 3.81
C THR A 164 -0.19 13.42 2.34
N TRP A 165 -1.06 12.83 1.51
CA TRP A 165 -1.26 13.25 0.12
C TRP A 165 -1.71 14.71 0.03
N GLU A 166 -2.77 15.08 0.73
CA GLU A 166 -3.31 16.45 0.77
C GLU A 166 -2.26 17.47 1.23
N THR A 167 -1.46 17.11 2.25
CA THR A 167 -0.42 18.00 2.78
C THR A 167 0.75 18.19 1.80
N ALA A 168 1.15 17.13 1.09
CA ALA A 168 2.33 17.17 0.22
C ALA A 168 2.03 17.68 -1.19
N TYR A 169 0.82 17.37 -1.72
CA TYR A 169 0.47 17.60 -3.12
C TYR A 169 -0.88 18.32 -3.31
N GLY A 170 -1.72 18.39 -2.30
CA GLY A 170 -2.93 19.21 -2.32
C GLY A 170 -2.59 20.67 -2.60
N ALA A 171 -3.50 21.38 -3.26
CA ALA A 171 -3.31 22.74 -3.75
C ALA A 171 -3.04 23.74 -2.63
#